data_fea10c2a1ecbe568130356d3813d2ec2
#
_entry.id   fea10c2a1ecbe568130356d3813d2ec2
#
_cell.length_a   1.000
_cell.length_b   1.000
_cell.length_c   1.000
_cell.angle_alpha   90.00
_cell.angle_beta   90.00
_cell.angle_gamma   90.00
#
_symmetry.space_group_name_H-M   'P 1'
#
loop_
_entity.id
_entity.type
_entity.pdbx_description
1 polymer ?
#
loop_
_entity_poly.entity_id
_entity_poly.type
_entity_poly.pdbx_seq_one_letter_code
_entity_poly.pdbx_strand_id
1 'polypeptide(L)'
;RYKEEERNLLRPLPLIEYSAHSKVMSRKVRPNNQIRLGNVRYNVPWGYVGKELLVKVDTQIKEISFIDPSDGEILTTTKIRNPSDGPEPQRKDLIPQDLKYLVENKEELLDRIRVQLGDKAWEVAKRLAKPNNSMAVRHLKGFLSLSKKYEKDFMDKVYEDLLKKTIISFKG
;
A
#
# COMPACT_ATOMS: atom_id res chain seq x y z
N ARG A 1 19.22 -29.98 -41.58
CA ARG A 1 18.04 -30.81 -41.13
C ARG A 1 18.00 -30.77 -39.63
N TYR A 2 17.21 -29.87 -39.12
CA TYR A 2 16.84 -29.87 -37.69
C TYR A 2 16.04 -31.16 -37.46
N LYS A 3 16.56 -32.07 -36.65
CA LYS A 3 15.86 -33.28 -36.32
C LYS A 3 14.77 -32.94 -35.29
N GLU A 4 13.57 -33.44 -35.48
CA GLU A 4 12.46 -33.25 -34.53
C GLU A 4 12.84 -33.68 -33.09
N GLU A 5 13.76 -34.63 -32.97
CA GLU A 5 14.33 -35.07 -31.68
C GLU A 5 15.09 -33.98 -30.93
N GLU A 6 15.75 -33.06 -31.63
CA GLU A 6 16.47 -31.94 -30.97
C GLU A 6 15.52 -30.88 -30.46
N ARG A 7 14.34 -30.71 -31.09
CA ARG A 7 13.34 -29.74 -30.67
C ARG A 7 12.78 -30.05 -29.27
N ASN A 8 12.66 -31.33 -28.92
CA ASN A 8 12.18 -31.76 -27.61
C ASN A 8 13.23 -31.62 -26.49
N LEU A 9 14.50 -31.43 -26.86
CA LEU A 9 15.60 -31.20 -25.93
C LEU A 9 15.85 -29.70 -25.65
N LEU A 10 15.30 -28.82 -26.49
CA LEU A 10 15.42 -27.38 -26.27
C LEU A 10 14.57 -26.96 -25.08
N ARG A 11 15.22 -26.42 -24.09
CA ARG A 11 14.50 -25.77 -22.98
C ARG A 11 13.77 -24.53 -23.50
N PRO A 12 12.55 -24.26 -23.00
CA PRO A 12 11.89 -23.00 -23.34
C PRO A 12 12.79 -21.81 -22.99
N LEU A 13 12.77 -20.79 -23.83
CA LEU A 13 13.49 -19.55 -23.57
C LEU A 13 13.06 -18.97 -22.23
N PRO A 14 13.99 -18.44 -21.45
CA PRO A 14 13.62 -17.81 -20.18
C PRO A 14 12.64 -16.66 -20.43
N LEU A 15 11.62 -16.55 -19.57
CA LEU A 15 10.60 -15.49 -19.61
C LEU A 15 11.20 -14.08 -19.46
N ILE A 16 12.43 -14.01 -19.00
CA ILE A 16 13.11 -12.75 -18.71
C ILE A 16 14.38 -12.69 -19.54
N GLU A 17 14.56 -11.60 -20.29
CA GLU A 17 15.77 -11.37 -21.07
C GLU A 17 16.99 -11.27 -20.14
N TYR A 18 18.00 -12.08 -20.45
CA TYR A 18 19.26 -12.08 -19.69
C TYR A 18 20.09 -10.85 -20.00
N SER A 19 20.51 -10.15 -18.96
CA SER A 19 21.51 -9.09 -19.04
C SER A 19 22.68 -9.41 -18.11
N ALA A 20 23.90 -9.20 -18.57
CA ALA A 20 25.11 -9.44 -17.78
C ALA A 20 25.16 -8.61 -16.48
N HIS A 21 24.43 -7.49 -16.43
CA HIS A 21 24.36 -6.58 -15.29
C HIS A 21 23.11 -6.81 -14.42
N SER A 22 22.26 -7.78 -14.75
CA SER A 22 21.06 -8.08 -14.00
C SER A 22 21.14 -9.42 -13.27
N LYS A 23 20.62 -9.44 -12.05
CA LYS A 23 20.46 -10.65 -11.25
C LYS A 23 18.96 -10.90 -11.05
N VAL A 24 18.52 -12.11 -11.39
CA VAL A 24 17.14 -12.55 -11.18
C VAL A 24 17.08 -13.51 -9.99
N MET A 25 16.11 -13.33 -9.11
CA MET A 25 15.89 -14.18 -7.95
C MET A 25 14.41 -14.29 -7.62
N SER A 26 13.95 -15.42 -7.10
CA SER A 26 12.60 -15.56 -6.56
C SER A 26 12.52 -15.03 -5.12
N ARG A 27 11.44 -14.33 -4.79
CA ARG A 27 11.15 -13.82 -3.44
C ARG A 27 9.66 -13.89 -3.14
N LYS A 28 9.35 -14.34 -1.92
CA LYS A 28 7.97 -14.40 -1.42
C LYS A 28 7.51 -13.05 -0.93
N VAL A 29 6.30 -12.64 -1.32
CA VAL A 29 5.65 -11.41 -0.87
C VAL A 29 5.14 -11.59 0.56
N ARG A 30 5.50 -10.67 1.43
CA ARG A 30 5.09 -10.65 2.85
C ARG A 30 3.65 -10.12 3.02
N PRO A 31 3.01 -10.36 4.19
CA PRO A 31 1.63 -9.90 4.46
C PRO A 31 1.40 -8.40 4.32
N ASN A 32 2.46 -7.59 4.40
CA ASN A 32 2.40 -6.13 4.24
C ASN A 32 2.61 -5.66 2.78
N ASN A 33 2.44 -6.53 1.78
CA ASN A 33 2.71 -6.27 0.36
C ASN A 33 4.14 -5.78 0.09
N GLN A 34 5.11 -6.33 0.79
CA GLN A 34 6.52 -5.98 0.62
C GLN A 34 7.39 -7.19 0.37
N ILE A 35 8.46 -6.96 -0.39
CA ILE A 35 9.58 -7.89 -0.58
C ILE A 35 10.81 -7.29 0.09
N ARG A 36 11.56 -8.11 0.80
CA ARG A 36 12.85 -7.71 1.39
C ARG A 36 14.00 -8.13 0.49
N LEU A 37 14.83 -7.17 0.12
CA LEU A 37 16.10 -7.39 -0.58
C LEU A 37 17.23 -6.82 0.28
N GLY A 38 18.05 -7.70 0.83
CA GLY A 38 19.02 -7.30 1.84
C GLY A 38 18.34 -6.66 3.05
N ASN A 39 18.70 -5.43 3.37
CA ASN A 39 18.13 -4.66 4.48
C ASN A 39 17.02 -3.69 4.07
N VAL A 40 16.70 -3.60 2.78
CA VAL A 40 15.66 -2.71 2.28
C VAL A 40 14.36 -3.46 2.00
N ARG A 41 13.23 -2.82 2.25
CA ARG A 41 11.89 -3.32 1.93
C ARG A 41 11.32 -2.51 0.78
N TYR A 42 10.79 -3.22 -0.22
CA TYR A 42 10.21 -2.65 -1.43
C TYR A 42 8.74 -3.01 -1.51
N ASN A 43 7.91 -2.06 -1.94
CA ASN A 43 6.49 -2.28 -2.11
C ASN A 43 6.22 -3.02 -3.43
N VAL A 44 5.25 -3.92 -3.40
CA VAL A 44 4.75 -4.62 -4.59
C VAL A 44 3.24 -4.41 -4.72
N PRO A 45 2.65 -4.59 -5.90
CA PRO A 45 1.22 -4.49 -6.08
C PRO A 45 0.43 -5.41 -5.14
N TRP A 46 -0.77 -5.00 -4.81
CA TRP A 46 -1.68 -5.80 -3.99
C TRP A 46 -2.16 -7.05 -4.75
N GLY A 47 -2.54 -8.08 -4.00
CA GLY A 47 -3.00 -9.35 -4.60
C GLY A 47 -1.92 -10.42 -4.71
N TYR A 48 -0.68 -10.10 -4.36
CA TYR A 48 0.45 -11.04 -4.43
C TYR A 48 0.93 -11.54 -3.07
N VAL A 49 0.27 -11.18 -1.98
CA VAL A 49 0.64 -11.65 -0.62
C VAL A 49 0.72 -13.17 -0.58
N GLY A 50 1.83 -13.68 -0.10
CA GLY A 50 2.09 -15.12 -0.01
C GLY A 50 2.58 -15.78 -1.29
N LYS A 51 2.44 -15.13 -2.46
CA LYS A 51 2.98 -15.60 -3.74
C LYS A 51 4.48 -15.33 -3.85
N GLU A 52 5.13 -16.06 -4.72
CA GLU A 52 6.51 -15.80 -5.13
C GLU A 52 6.52 -14.95 -6.39
N LEU A 53 7.36 -13.91 -6.40
CA LEU A 53 7.63 -13.09 -7.57
C LEU A 53 9.09 -13.23 -7.99
N LEU A 54 9.34 -13.08 -9.27
CA LEU A 54 10.70 -12.91 -9.79
C LEU A 54 11.12 -11.46 -9.62
N VAL A 55 12.31 -11.28 -9.08
CA VAL A 55 12.90 -9.97 -8.83
C VAL A 55 14.13 -9.85 -9.69
N LYS A 56 14.09 -8.96 -10.69
CA LYS A 56 15.23 -8.60 -11.53
C LYS A 56 15.87 -7.34 -10.94
N VAL A 57 17.11 -7.47 -10.50
CA VAL A 57 17.92 -6.34 -9.99
C VAL A 57 18.93 -5.99 -11.07
N ASP A 58 18.81 -4.82 -11.66
CA ASP A 58 19.75 -4.30 -12.63
C ASP A 58 20.66 -3.27 -11.97
N THR A 59 21.94 -3.59 -11.91
CA THR A 59 22.94 -2.73 -11.24
C THR A 59 23.44 -1.60 -12.11
N GLN A 60 23.31 -1.70 -13.43
CA GLN A 60 23.74 -0.67 -14.37
C GLN A 60 22.79 0.53 -14.34
N ILE A 61 21.49 0.27 -14.49
CA ILE A 61 20.47 1.32 -14.44
C ILE A 61 19.95 1.60 -13.03
N LYS A 62 20.43 0.83 -12.04
CA LYS A 62 20.03 0.92 -10.61
C LYS A 62 18.55 0.75 -10.40
N GLU A 63 17.94 -0.22 -11.07
CA GLU A 63 16.51 -0.50 -10.95
C GLU A 63 16.23 -1.94 -10.52
N ILE A 64 15.06 -2.11 -9.89
CA ILE A 64 14.51 -3.40 -9.49
C ILE A 64 13.15 -3.54 -10.15
N SER A 65 12.95 -4.63 -10.90
CA SER A 65 11.67 -4.98 -11.49
C SER A 65 11.09 -6.20 -10.78
N PHE A 66 9.81 -6.13 -10.43
CA PHE A 66 9.05 -7.25 -9.88
C PHE A 66 8.19 -7.83 -10.98
N ILE A 67 8.27 -9.13 -11.18
CA ILE A 67 7.77 -9.82 -12.36
C ILE A 67 6.92 -11.00 -11.89
N ASP A 68 5.74 -11.16 -12.49
CA ASP A 68 4.90 -12.34 -12.27
C ASP A 68 5.55 -13.54 -12.96
N PRO A 69 5.81 -14.64 -12.23
CA PRO A 69 6.42 -15.83 -12.83
C PRO A 69 5.48 -16.60 -13.78
N SER A 70 4.17 -16.31 -13.77
CA SER A 70 3.17 -17.02 -14.58
C SER A 70 3.18 -16.62 -16.05
N ASP A 71 3.41 -15.34 -16.31
CA ASP A 71 3.35 -14.75 -17.66
C ASP A 71 4.58 -13.91 -18.02
N GLY A 72 5.45 -13.62 -17.05
CA GLY A 72 6.62 -12.77 -17.23
C GLY A 72 6.30 -11.27 -17.26
N GLU A 73 5.06 -10.86 -16.87
CA GLU A 73 4.68 -9.45 -16.85
C GLU A 73 5.42 -8.69 -15.75
N ILE A 74 5.91 -7.50 -16.10
CA ILE A 74 6.53 -6.57 -15.15
C ILE A 74 5.41 -5.86 -14.38
N LEU A 75 5.20 -6.24 -13.14
CA LEU A 75 4.18 -5.69 -12.26
C LEU A 75 4.49 -4.26 -11.82
N THR A 76 5.76 -3.99 -11.52
CA THR A 76 6.24 -2.66 -11.13
C THR A 76 7.76 -2.60 -11.16
N THR A 77 8.27 -1.39 -11.31
CA THR A 77 9.71 -1.09 -11.25
C THR A 77 9.99 -0.01 -10.21
N THR A 78 11.11 -0.11 -9.53
CA THR A 78 11.56 0.86 -8.54
C THR A 78 13.08 1.00 -8.55
N LYS A 79 13.61 2.10 -8.01
CA LYS A 79 15.06 2.33 -7.92
C LYS A 79 15.68 1.54 -6.77
N ILE A 80 16.92 1.09 -6.96
CA ILE A 80 17.72 0.51 -5.88
C ILE A 80 17.94 1.60 -4.82
N ARG A 81 17.61 1.29 -3.57
CA ARG A 81 17.80 2.17 -2.40
C ARG A 81 18.97 1.71 -1.56
N ASN A 82 19.65 2.66 -0.96
CA ASN A 82 20.66 2.32 0.04
C ASN A 82 20.00 1.88 1.35
N PRO A 83 20.61 0.98 2.12
CA PRO A 83 20.10 0.58 3.42
C PRO A 83 19.91 1.75 4.41
N SER A 84 20.73 2.81 4.29
CA SER A 84 20.61 4.05 5.07
C SER A 84 19.34 4.85 4.80
N ASP A 85 18.75 4.71 3.61
CA ASP A 85 17.54 5.46 3.22
C ASP A 85 16.26 4.89 3.86
N GLY A 86 16.38 3.77 4.58
CA GLY A 86 15.27 3.07 5.19
C GLY A 86 14.37 2.34 4.18
N PRO A 87 13.19 1.88 4.62
CA PRO A 87 12.25 1.21 3.73
C PRO A 87 11.73 2.15 2.65
N GLU A 88 11.31 1.59 1.52
CA GLU A 88 10.64 2.37 0.48
C GLU A 88 9.36 2.99 1.05
N PRO A 89 9.11 4.31 0.83
CA PRO A 89 7.84 4.93 1.18
C PRO A 89 6.67 4.17 0.57
N GLN A 90 5.54 4.16 1.26
CA GLN A 90 4.37 3.46 0.76
C GLN A 90 3.92 4.04 -0.58
N ARG A 91 3.87 3.21 -1.60
CA ARG A 91 3.47 3.57 -2.96
C ARG A 91 1.95 3.42 -3.12
N LYS A 92 1.26 4.55 -3.17
CA LYS A 92 -0.22 4.60 -3.30
C LYS A 92 -0.71 4.18 -4.68
N ASP A 93 0.14 4.30 -5.70
CA ASP A 93 -0.12 3.86 -7.07
C ASP A 93 -0.26 2.34 -7.20
N LEU A 94 0.36 1.58 -6.31
CA LEU A 94 0.29 0.11 -6.26
C LEU A 94 -0.93 -0.43 -5.52
N ILE A 95 -1.76 0.45 -4.95
CA ILE A 95 -2.93 0.06 -4.16
C ILE A 95 -4.18 0.18 -5.03
N PRO A 96 -5.00 -0.87 -5.14
CA PRO A 96 -6.29 -0.80 -5.82
C PRO A 96 -7.14 0.34 -5.27
N GLN A 97 -7.91 1.00 -6.14
CA GLN A 97 -8.67 2.19 -5.75
C GLN A 97 -9.69 1.93 -4.63
N ASP A 98 -10.33 0.78 -4.66
CA ASP A 98 -11.27 0.30 -3.64
C ASP A 98 -10.63 0.07 -2.26
N LEU A 99 -9.29 -0.13 -2.21
CA LEU A 99 -8.54 -0.38 -0.99
C LEU A 99 -7.71 0.82 -0.52
N LYS A 100 -7.68 1.92 -1.26
CA LYS A 100 -6.91 3.12 -0.87
C LYS A 100 -7.27 3.66 0.50
N TYR A 101 -8.53 3.53 0.93
CA TYR A 101 -8.98 3.95 2.26
C TYR A 101 -8.29 3.24 3.42
N LEU A 102 -7.71 2.03 3.18
CA LEU A 102 -7.01 1.27 4.23
C LEU A 102 -5.66 1.90 4.62
N VAL A 103 -5.06 2.65 3.70
CA VAL A 103 -3.73 3.25 3.84
C VAL A 103 -3.77 4.78 3.91
N GLU A 104 -4.98 5.35 3.97
CA GLU A 104 -5.16 6.80 4.18
C GLU A 104 -4.46 7.23 5.47
N ASN A 105 -3.68 8.31 5.38
CA ASN A 105 -3.06 8.93 6.53
C ASN A 105 -4.08 9.81 7.30
N LYS A 106 -3.63 10.40 8.41
CA LYS A 106 -4.47 11.24 9.27
C LYS A 106 -5.09 12.43 8.52
N GLU A 107 -4.29 13.11 7.70
CA GLU A 107 -4.68 14.29 6.94
C GLU A 107 -5.74 13.95 5.89
N GLU A 108 -5.51 12.89 5.12
CA GLU A 108 -6.45 12.40 4.11
C GLU A 108 -7.80 11.98 4.71
N LEU A 109 -7.77 11.35 5.90
CA LEU A 109 -8.99 11.00 6.62
C LEU A 109 -9.75 12.23 7.10
N LEU A 110 -9.05 13.26 7.57
CA LEU A 110 -9.68 14.53 7.98
C LEU A 110 -10.32 15.25 6.79
N ASP A 111 -9.63 15.31 5.64
CA ASP A 111 -10.18 15.92 4.42
C ASP A 111 -11.41 15.14 3.92
N ARG A 112 -11.34 13.82 3.96
CA ARG A 112 -12.48 12.97 3.62
C ARG A 112 -13.68 13.18 4.53
N ILE A 113 -13.46 13.30 5.85
CA ILE A 113 -14.51 13.63 6.81
C ILE A 113 -15.13 14.98 6.49
N ARG A 114 -14.33 15.97 6.16
CA ARG A 114 -14.80 17.30 5.79
C ARG A 114 -15.72 17.26 4.56
N VAL A 115 -15.27 16.58 3.50
CA VAL A 115 -16.02 16.45 2.25
C VAL A 115 -17.33 15.65 2.42
N GLN A 116 -17.30 14.58 3.20
CA GLN A 116 -18.45 13.67 3.34
C GLN A 116 -19.46 14.10 4.42
N LEU A 117 -18.97 14.66 5.52
CA LEU A 117 -19.76 14.90 6.73
C LEU A 117 -19.89 16.40 7.09
N GLY A 118 -19.11 17.26 6.43
CA GLY A 118 -19.14 18.70 6.64
C GLY A 118 -18.20 19.23 7.72
N ASP A 119 -18.18 20.56 7.89
CA ASP A 119 -17.22 21.25 8.74
C ASP A 119 -17.38 20.95 10.24
N LYS A 120 -18.61 20.76 10.73
CA LYS A 120 -18.84 20.39 12.15
C LYS A 120 -18.20 19.05 12.49
N ALA A 121 -18.41 18.04 11.65
CA ALA A 121 -17.80 16.73 11.79
C ALA A 121 -16.26 16.80 11.71
N TRP A 122 -15.73 17.61 10.81
CA TRP A 122 -14.30 17.84 10.67
C TRP A 122 -13.67 18.44 11.93
N GLU A 123 -14.35 19.41 12.56
CA GLU A 123 -13.85 20.02 13.81
C GLU A 123 -13.80 19.03 14.96
N VAL A 124 -14.84 18.20 15.10
CA VAL A 124 -14.85 17.10 16.07
C VAL A 124 -13.73 16.11 15.78
N ALA A 125 -13.58 15.70 14.53
CA ALA A 125 -12.53 14.78 14.08
C ALA A 125 -11.12 15.32 14.34
N LYS A 126 -10.89 16.61 14.13
CA LYS A 126 -9.63 17.30 14.40
C LYS A 126 -9.28 17.26 15.90
N ARG A 127 -10.27 17.46 16.78
CA ARG A 127 -10.09 17.35 18.24
C ARG A 127 -9.77 15.91 18.68
N LEU A 128 -10.37 14.90 18.03
CA LEU A 128 -10.06 13.48 18.27
C LEU A 128 -8.66 13.08 17.80
N ALA A 129 -8.20 13.70 16.73
CA ALA A 129 -6.93 13.41 16.08
C ALA A 129 -5.77 14.27 16.61
N LYS A 130 -5.70 14.55 17.90
CA LYS A 130 -4.62 15.35 18.54
C LYS A 130 -3.21 14.89 18.08
N PRO A 131 -2.21 15.80 18.03
CA PRO A 131 -0.88 15.52 17.46
C PRO A 131 -0.19 14.27 18.01
N ASN A 132 -0.35 13.97 19.27
CA ASN A 132 0.36 12.86 19.96
C ASN A 132 -0.49 11.59 20.09
N ASN A 133 -1.59 11.46 19.35
CA ASN A 133 -2.46 10.29 19.44
C ASN A 133 -2.05 9.25 18.40
N SER A 134 -1.33 8.21 18.83
CA SER A 134 -0.96 7.06 17.98
C SER A 134 -2.17 6.30 17.43
N MET A 135 -3.35 6.44 18.06
CA MET A 135 -4.60 5.81 17.64
C MET A 135 -5.47 6.71 16.76
N ALA A 136 -5.00 7.91 16.39
CA ALA A 136 -5.78 8.89 15.65
C ALA A 136 -6.41 8.31 14.36
N VAL A 137 -5.64 7.61 13.55
CA VAL A 137 -6.11 6.98 12.31
C VAL A 137 -7.25 5.99 12.60
N ARG A 138 -7.12 5.16 13.64
CA ARG A 138 -8.15 4.21 14.05
C ARG A 138 -9.43 4.90 14.51
N HIS A 139 -9.30 5.97 15.31
CA HIS A 139 -10.43 6.78 15.76
C HIS A 139 -11.15 7.45 14.60
N LEU A 140 -10.42 8.02 13.63
CA LEU A 140 -11.02 8.66 12.46
C LEU A 140 -11.74 7.64 11.56
N LYS A 141 -11.19 6.45 11.38
CA LYS A 141 -11.87 5.35 10.66
C LYS A 141 -13.14 4.89 11.39
N GLY A 142 -13.08 4.77 12.70
CA GLY A 142 -14.25 4.51 13.55
C GLY A 142 -15.32 5.59 13.41
N PHE A 143 -14.93 6.86 13.40
CA PHE A 143 -15.81 8.00 13.22
C PHE A 143 -16.55 7.96 11.86
N LEU A 144 -15.83 7.67 10.77
CA LEU A 144 -16.43 7.47 9.45
C LEU A 144 -17.36 6.25 9.40
N SER A 145 -17.05 5.19 10.13
CA SER A 145 -17.91 4.00 10.21
C SER A 145 -19.20 4.28 10.96
N LEU A 146 -19.14 5.06 12.04
CA LEU A 146 -20.34 5.46 12.80
C LEU A 146 -21.25 6.35 11.97
N SER A 147 -20.72 7.33 11.26
CA SER A 147 -21.51 8.23 10.43
C SER A 147 -22.29 7.55 9.30
N LYS A 148 -21.85 6.34 8.88
CA LYS A 148 -22.58 5.53 7.90
C LYS A 148 -23.75 4.75 8.52
N LYS A 149 -23.78 4.58 9.85
CA LYS A 149 -24.81 3.78 10.56
C LYS A 149 -25.99 4.61 11.02
N TYR A 150 -25.82 5.93 11.15
CA TYR A 150 -26.82 6.82 11.71
C TYR A 150 -27.21 7.90 10.69
N GLU A 151 -28.44 8.39 10.81
CA GLU A 151 -28.94 9.47 9.96
C GLU A 151 -28.17 10.77 10.17
N LYS A 152 -28.05 11.56 9.10
CA LYS A 152 -27.26 12.79 9.10
C LYS A 152 -27.74 13.78 10.15
N ASP A 153 -29.04 14.00 10.27
CA ASP A 153 -29.62 14.97 11.22
C ASP A 153 -29.34 14.58 12.69
N PHE A 154 -29.33 13.29 12.97
CA PHE A 154 -28.95 12.80 14.29
C PHE A 154 -27.46 13.05 14.57
N MET A 155 -26.60 12.76 13.59
CA MET A 155 -25.16 12.96 13.71
C MET A 155 -24.80 14.43 13.85
N ASP A 156 -25.47 15.34 13.14
CA ASP A 156 -25.23 16.78 13.24
C ASP A 156 -25.51 17.33 14.65
N LYS A 157 -26.58 16.86 15.30
CA LYS A 157 -26.87 17.16 16.72
C LYS A 157 -25.78 16.63 17.66
N VAL A 158 -25.32 15.41 17.42
CA VAL A 158 -24.21 14.80 18.19
C VAL A 158 -22.94 15.60 18.04
N TYR A 159 -22.61 16.06 16.83
CA TYR A 159 -21.43 16.91 16.59
C TYR A 159 -21.52 18.23 17.35
N GLU A 160 -22.68 18.89 17.33
CA GLU A 160 -22.90 20.13 18.09
C GLU A 160 -22.70 19.92 19.58
N ASP A 161 -23.23 18.84 20.13
CA ASP A 161 -23.07 18.54 21.56
C ASP A 161 -21.63 18.19 21.92
N LEU A 162 -20.92 17.49 21.04
CA LEU A 162 -19.51 17.19 21.23
C LEU A 162 -18.64 18.45 21.16
N LEU A 163 -18.97 19.41 20.29
CA LEU A 163 -18.24 20.65 20.18
C LEU A 163 -18.37 21.55 21.42
N LYS A 164 -19.49 21.44 22.16
CA LYS A 164 -19.70 22.13 23.45
C LYS A 164 -18.85 21.51 24.58
N LYS A 165 -18.43 20.25 24.46
CA LYS A 165 -17.59 19.56 25.46
C LYS A 165 -16.12 19.94 25.30
N THR A 166 -15.46 20.20 26.42
CA THR A 166 -14.03 20.57 26.45
C THR A 166 -13.11 19.37 26.14
N ILE A 167 -13.53 18.15 26.48
CA ILE A 167 -12.76 16.92 26.27
C ILE A 167 -13.62 15.95 25.47
N ILE A 168 -13.10 15.52 24.32
CA ILE A 168 -13.69 14.48 23.49
C ILE A 168 -12.77 13.27 23.56
N SER A 169 -13.29 12.12 24.04
CA SER A 169 -12.57 10.85 24.01
C SER A 169 -13.41 9.79 23.31
N PHE A 170 -12.77 9.00 22.47
CA PHE A 170 -13.39 7.83 21.86
C PHE A 170 -13.16 6.64 22.80
N LYS A 171 -14.21 6.26 23.56
CA LYS A 171 -14.22 4.98 24.28
C LYS A 171 -14.97 3.99 23.38
N GLY A 172 -14.23 3.00 22.87
CA GLY A 172 -14.78 1.88 22.12
C GLY A 172 -15.48 0.90 23.07
#